data_eeb35ffe1ab50b4ba7f85f85d242e3ce
#
_entry.id   eeb35ffe1ab50b4ba7f85f85d242e3ce
#
_cell.length_a   1.000
_cell.length_b   1.000
_cell.length_c   1.000
_cell.angle_alpha   90.00
_cell.angle_beta   90.00
_cell.angle_gamma   90.00
#
_symmetry.space_group_name_H-M   'P 1'
#
loop_
_entity.id
_entity.type
_entity.pdbx_description
1 polymer ?
#
loop_
_entity_poly.entity_id
_entity_poly.type
_entity_poly.pdbx_seq_one_letter_code
_entity_poly.pdbx_strand_id
1 'polypeptide(L)'
;MPVAIEPVAHVFREMWPQARVTHMLDDSLPPDLTAAGGITQAIIDRFVTLARYHENCGASAILFTCSAFGSAIEAAKSAVKIPVLKPNEAMLEEALAAGTNLALIATFEPSIPSLMKEFEELASSRGIRLKLKTRTVPAAIAALQKGHVSEHDSLIAAAAAEMGHCDALVLGQFSMARAAAGIPRAPGRKVLTSPHSAVTRLMRIFDVR
;
A
#
# COMPACT_ATOMS: atom_id res chain seq x y z
N MET A 1 -2.93 -8.13 8.02
CA MET A 1 -2.27 -7.91 9.34
C MET A 1 -2.96 -6.76 10.05
N PRO A 2 -3.18 -6.83 11.38
CA PRO A 2 -3.85 -5.75 12.16
C PRO A 2 -3.20 -4.38 12.00
N VAL A 3 -1.88 -4.33 11.77
CA VAL A 3 -1.08 -3.10 11.58
C VAL A 3 -1.51 -2.22 10.40
N ALA A 4 -2.32 -2.73 9.48
CA ALA A 4 -2.83 -1.95 8.34
C ALA A 4 -4.19 -1.27 8.64
N ILE A 5 -4.94 -1.75 9.64
CA ILE A 5 -6.29 -1.28 9.92
C ILE A 5 -6.28 0.19 10.37
N GLU A 6 -5.50 0.51 11.41
CA GLU A 6 -5.49 1.88 11.95
C GLU A 6 -4.93 2.93 10.98
N PRO A 7 -3.85 2.68 10.20
CA PRO A 7 -3.41 3.63 9.18
C PRO A 7 -4.50 3.94 8.13
N VAL A 8 -5.25 2.94 7.69
CA VAL A 8 -6.36 3.15 6.75
C VAL A 8 -7.51 3.91 7.39
N ALA A 9 -7.94 3.47 8.58
CA ALA A 9 -9.02 4.12 9.32
C ALA A 9 -8.71 5.59 9.62
N HIS A 10 -7.47 5.90 9.99
CA HIS A 10 -7.01 7.27 10.25
C HIS A 10 -7.16 8.14 9.00
N VAL A 11 -6.67 7.69 7.86
CA VAL A 11 -6.72 8.46 6.61
C VAL A 11 -8.16 8.66 6.13
N PHE A 12 -9.03 7.67 6.27
CA PHE A 12 -10.45 7.88 5.97
C PHE A 12 -11.10 8.92 6.88
N ARG A 13 -10.82 8.89 8.19
CA ARG A 13 -11.34 9.92 9.12
C ARG A 13 -10.86 11.32 8.77
N GLU A 14 -9.62 11.44 8.30
CA GLU A 14 -9.01 12.72 7.94
C GLU A 14 -9.54 13.26 6.60
N MET A 15 -9.56 12.42 5.57
CA MET A 15 -9.81 12.84 4.20
C MET A 15 -11.26 12.67 3.75
N TRP A 16 -11.95 11.66 4.30
CA TRP A 16 -13.32 11.30 3.91
C TRP A 16 -14.13 10.80 5.11
N PRO A 17 -14.41 11.66 6.09
CA PRO A 17 -15.10 11.28 7.33
C PRO A 17 -16.53 10.76 7.12
N GLN A 18 -17.15 11.04 5.97
CA GLN A 18 -18.50 10.55 5.63
C GLN A 18 -18.48 9.10 5.12
N ALA A 19 -17.32 8.55 4.77
CA ALA A 19 -17.22 7.18 4.31
C ALA A 19 -17.53 6.20 5.46
N ARG A 20 -18.44 5.27 5.21
CA ARG A 20 -18.65 4.13 6.11
C ARG A 20 -17.59 3.06 5.82
N VAL A 21 -16.59 2.95 6.66
CA VAL A 21 -15.50 1.99 6.52
C VAL A 21 -15.72 0.80 7.44
N THR A 22 -15.64 -0.40 6.89
CA THR A 22 -15.64 -1.66 7.65
C THR A 22 -14.37 -2.43 7.35
N HIS A 23 -13.83 -3.14 8.34
CA HIS A 23 -12.62 -3.92 8.20
C HIS A 23 -12.92 -5.41 8.33
N MET A 24 -12.34 -6.20 7.45
CA MET A 24 -12.29 -7.65 7.57
C MET A 24 -10.82 -8.08 7.66
N LEU A 25 -10.51 -8.87 8.66
CA LEU A 25 -9.19 -9.44 8.88
C LEU A 25 -9.27 -10.96 8.74
N ASP A 26 -8.51 -11.51 7.81
CA ASP A 26 -8.19 -12.92 7.75
C ASP A 26 -6.68 -13.08 8.02
N ASP A 27 -6.34 -13.30 9.28
CA ASP A 27 -4.95 -13.39 9.74
C ASP A 27 -4.33 -14.77 9.50
N SER A 28 -5.10 -15.74 9.01
CA SER A 28 -4.60 -17.04 8.55
C SER A 28 -3.94 -16.99 7.18
N LEU A 29 -4.25 -15.98 6.35
CA LEU A 29 -3.72 -15.87 4.98
C LEU A 29 -2.18 -15.82 4.90
N PRO A 30 -1.44 -15.03 5.70
CA PRO A 30 0.02 -15.03 5.63
C PRO A 30 0.67 -16.36 6.00
N PRO A 31 0.30 -17.05 7.11
CA PRO A 31 0.83 -18.39 7.38
C PRO A 31 0.44 -19.43 6.33
N ASP A 32 -0.79 -19.38 5.79
CA ASP A 32 -1.23 -20.29 4.72
C ASP A 32 -0.40 -20.10 3.44
N LEU A 33 -0.13 -18.86 3.06
CA LEU A 33 0.73 -18.51 1.92
C LEU A 33 2.15 -19.06 2.10
N THR A 34 2.69 -18.92 3.32
CA THR A 34 4.04 -19.42 3.66
C THR A 34 4.08 -20.95 3.61
N ALA A 35 3.11 -21.62 4.21
CA ALA A 35 3.01 -23.08 4.25
C ALA A 35 2.85 -23.67 2.84
N ALA A 36 2.12 -23.00 1.97
CA ALA A 36 1.90 -23.43 0.58
C ALA A 36 3.07 -23.11 -0.36
N GLY A 37 4.03 -22.28 0.07
CA GLY A 37 5.15 -21.81 -0.77
C GLY A 37 4.74 -20.86 -1.90
N GLY A 38 3.50 -20.32 -1.87
CA GLY A 38 2.98 -19.41 -2.87
C GLY A 38 1.47 -19.32 -2.92
N ILE A 39 0.94 -18.54 -3.87
CA ILE A 39 -0.51 -18.39 -4.05
C ILE A 39 -1.06 -19.64 -4.72
N THR A 40 -1.94 -20.34 -4.02
CA THR A 40 -2.67 -21.52 -4.51
C THR A 40 -4.07 -21.14 -5.00
N GLN A 41 -4.72 -22.06 -5.72
CA GLN A 41 -6.13 -21.88 -6.13
C GLN A 41 -7.05 -21.70 -4.92
N ALA A 42 -6.81 -22.40 -3.82
CA ALA A 42 -7.61 -22.26 -2.59
C ALA A 42 -7.50 -20.85 -1.99
N ILE A 43 -6.31 -20.22 -2.05
CA ILE A 43 -6.12 -18.81 -1.63
C ILE A 43 -6.88 -17.88 -2.58
N ILE A 44 -6.80 -18.10 -3.90
CA ILE A 44 -7.53 -17.31 -4.89
C ILE A 44 -9.04 -17.38 -4.64
N ASP A 45 -9.58 -18.59 -4.46
CA ASP A 45 -11.01 -18.81 -4.21
C ASP A 45 -11.49 -18.14 -2.93
N ARG A 46 -10.64 -18.09 -1.89
CA ARG A 46 -10.92 -17.36 -0.66
C ARG A 46 -11.06 -15.85 -0.92
N PHE A 47 -10.13 -15.25 -1.68
CA PHE A 47 -10.22 -13.83 -2.05
C PHE A 47 -11.47 -13.50 -2.84
N VAL A 48 -11.83 -14.33 -3.81
CA VAL A 48 -13.06 -14.21 -4.59
C VAL A 48 -14.29 -14.30 -3.69
N THR A 49 -14.31 -15.27 -2.78
CA THR A 49 -15.41 -15.47 -1.81
C THR A 49 -15.59 -14.24 -0.91
N LEU A 50 -14.50 -13.72 -0.36
CA LEU A 50 -14.53 -12.54 0.50
C LEU A 50 -14.98 -11.29 -0.26
N ALA A 51 -14.53 -11.12 -1.51
CA ALA A 51 -14.95 -9.99 -2.33
C ALA A 51 -16.46 -10.03 -2.63
N ARG A 52 -16.98 -11.17 -3.03
CA ARG A 52 -18.42 -11.38 -3.25
C ARG A 52 -19.24 -11.18 -1.97
N TYR A 53 -18.72 -11.65 -0.84
CA TYR A 53 -19.36 -11.40 0.45
C TYR A 53 -19.55 -9.90 0.71
N HIS A 54 -18.50 -9.11 0.53
CA HIS A 54 -18.58 -7.66 0.75
C HIS A 54 -19.50 -6.96 -0.25
N GLU A 55 -19.45 -7.33 -1.53
CA GLU A 55 -20.38 -6.82 -2.54
C GLU A 55 -21.84 -7.11 -2.15
N ASN A 56 -22.13 -8.34 -1.73
CA ASN A 56 -23.48 -8.75 -1.30
C ASN A 56 -23.92 -8.05 0.00
N CYS A 57 -22.98 -7.62 0.85
CA CYS A 57 -23.25 -6.81 2.03
C CYS A 57 -23.43 -5.30 1.71
N GLY A 58 -23.42 -4.93 0.41
CA GLY A 58 -23.63 -3.55 -0.04
C GLY A 58 -22.40 -2.68 0.04
N ALA A 59 -21.19 -3.24 0.05
CA ALA A 59 -19.98 -2.46 -0.09
C ALA A 59 -19.94 -1.79 -1.47
N SER A 60 -19.54 -0.51 -1.51
CA SER A 60 -19.40 0.25 -2.75
C SER A 60 -18.00 0.10 -3.37
N ALA A 61 -16.98 -0.28 -2.58
CA ALA A 61 -15.64 -0.61 -3.03
C ALA A 61 -14.91 -1.51 -2.03
N ILE A 62 -13.84 -2.14 -2.48
CA ILE A 62 -12.95 -2.95 -1.64
C ILE A 62 -11.52 -2.44 -1.80
N LEU A 63 -10.82 -2.25 -0.67
CA LEU A 63 -9.39 -1.97 -0.62
C LEU A 63 -8.67 -3.12 0.08
N PHE A 64 -7.85 -3.85 -0.65
CA PHE A 64 -6.92 -4.81 -0.05
C PHE A 64 -5.67 -4.11 0.49
N THR A 65 -5.15 -4.58 1.62
CA THR A 65 -4.04 -3.93 2.33
C THR A 65 -2.76 -4.76 2.42
N CYS A 66 -2.69 -5.89 1.71
CA CYS A 66 -1.52 -6.74 1.65
C CYS A 66 -1.12 -7.04 0.20
N SER A 67 0.09 -6.64 -0.19
CA SER A 67 0.61 -6.79 -1.56
C SER A 67 1.07 -8.22 -1.91
N ALA A 68 1.19 -9.12 -0.91
CA ALA A 68 1.66 -10.49 -1.14
C ALA A 68 0.68 -11.36 -1.96
N PHE A 69 -0.55 -10.89 -2.21
CA PHE A 69 -1.63 -11.67 -2.83
C PHE A 69 -2.07 -11.11 -4.19
N GLY A 70 -1.14 -10.56 -4.98
CA GLY A 70 -1.45 -9.84 -6.21
C GLY A 70 -2.40 -10.57 -7.16
N SER A 71 -2.12 -11.83 -7.53
CA SER A 71 -2.98 -12.61 -8.44
C SER A 71 -4.34 -12.98 -7.83
N ALA A 72 -4.42 -13.20 -6.52
CA ALA A 72 -5.68 -13.45 -5.83
C ALA A 72 -6.55 -12.18 -5.80
N ILE A 73 -5.94 -11.00 -5.64
CA ILE A 73 -6.65 -9.71 -5.73
C ILE A 73 -7.16 -9.45 -7.15
N GLU A 74 -6.39 -9.78 -8.19
CA GLU A 74 -6.86 -9.65 -9.59
C GLU A 74 -8.05 -10.57 -9.87
N ALA A 75 -8.03 -11.80 -9.36
CA ALA A 75 -9.18 -12.71 -9.46
C ALA A 75 -10.40 -12.15 -8.73
N ALA A 76 -10.22 -11.60 -7.52
CA ALA A 76 -11.29 -10.94 -6.77
C ALA A 76 -11.86 -9.73 -7.54
N LYS A 77 -10.99 -8.90 -8.13
CA LYS A 77 -11.37 -7.75 -8.96
C LYS A 77 -12.23 -8.15 -10.16
N SER A 78 -11.91 -9.29 -10.77
CA SER A 78 -12.67 -9.83 -11.92
C SER A 78 -13.99 -10.47 -11.51
N ALA A 79 -14.17 -10.83 -10.24
CA ALA A 79 -15.31 -11.58 -9.73
C ALA A 79 -16.47 -10.72 -9.20
N VAL A 80 -16.27 -9.40 -9.03
CA VAL A 80 -17.24 -8.44 -8.51
C VAL A 80 -17.38 -7.24 -9.45
N LYS A 81 -18.48 -6.51 -9.31
CA LYS A 81 -18.79 -5.32 -10.15
C LYS A 81 -18.30 -4.01 -9.52
N ILE A 82 -18.10 -4.01 -8.20
CA ILE A 82 -17.63 -2.83 -7.46
C ILE A 82 -16.12 -2.62 -7.65
N PRO A 83 -15.62 -1.39 -7.54
CA PRO A 83 -14.19 -1.11 -7.60
C PRO A 83 -13.40 -1.91 -6.55
N VAL A 84 -12.34 -2.56 -6.97
CA VAL A 84 -11.38 -3.26 -6.10
C VAL A 84 -10.01 -2.66 -6.32
N LEU A 85 -9.40 -2.16 -5.24
CA LEU A 85 -8.06 -1.57 -5.28
C LEU A 85 -7.02 -2.53 -4.67
N LYS A 86 -5.89 -2.65 -5.36
CA LYS A 86 -4.68 -3.26 -4.78
C LYS A 86 -4.03 -2.30 -3.78
N PRO A 87 -3.22 -2.80 -2.85
CA PRO A 87 -2.62 -1.99 -1.78
C PRO A 87 -1.85 -0.77 -2.28
N ASN A 88 -1.07 -0.95 -3.34
CA ASN A 88 -0.10 0.05 -3.79
C ASN A 88 -0.46 0.70 -5.13
N GLU A 89 -1.43 0.18 -5.86
CA GLU A 89 -1.76 0.58 -7.24
C GLU A 89 -1.88 2.11 -7.39
N ALA A 90 -2.69 2.75 -6.54
CA ALA A 90 -2.90 4.19 -6.60
C ALA A 90 -1.63 4.99 -6.28
N MET A 91 -0.84 4.52 -5.31
CA MET A 91 0.41 5.17 -4.91
C MET A 91 1.48 5.06 -6.02
N LEU A 92 1.58 3.92 -6.68
CA LEU A 92 2.53 3.71 -7.78
C LEU A 92 2.16 4.60 -8.98
N GLU A 93 0.87 4.69 -9.31
CA GLU A 93 0.39 5.60 -10.36
C GLU A 93 0.69 7.06 -10.06
N GLU A 94 0.47 7.49 -8.81
CA GLU A 94 0.75 8.84 -8.34
C GLU A 94 2.25 9.15 -8.35
N ALA A 95 3.09 8.18 -7.98
CA ALA A 95 4.54 8.31 -8.01
C ALA A 95 5.05 8.53 -9.44
N LEU A 96 4.60 7.71 -10.41
CA LEU A 96 4.99 7.87 -11.82
C LEU A 96 4.45 9.16 -12.45
N ALA A 97 3.32 9.66 -11.97
CA ALA A 97 2.80 10.96 -12.39
C ALA A 97 3.59 12.14 -11.79
N ALA A 98 4.30 11.94 -10.68
CA ALA A 98 5.17 12.96 -10.09
C ALA A 98 6.52 13.08 -10.80
N GLY A 99 7.02 12.00 -11.41
CA GLY A 99 8.27 12.00 -12.15
C GLY A 99 8.85 10.60 -12.32
N THR A 100 10.10 10.54 -12.77
CA THR A 100 10.77 9.28 -13.12
C THR A 100 11.93 8.92 -12.20
N ASN A 101 12.36 9.85 -11.34
CA ASN A 101 13.40 9.65 -10.34
C ASN A 101 12.75 9.40 -8.98
N LEU A 102 12.51 8.15 -8.65
CA LEU A 102 11.75 7.75 -7.47
C LEU A 102 12.62 7.13 -6.39
N ALA A 103 12.18 7.27 -5.16
CA ALA A 103 12.78 6.62 -4.00
C ALA A 103 11.72 5.77 -3.28
N LEU A 104 12.06 4.52 -2.95
CA LEU A 104 11.21 3.59 -2.23
C LEU A 104 11.86 3.22 -0.90
N ILE A 105 11.16 3.45 0.20
CA ILE A 105 11.53 2.94 1.52
C ILE A 105 10.57 1.83 1.91
N ALA A 106 11.13 0.75 2.43
CA ALA A 106 10.36 -0.36 3.01
C ALA A 106 10.98 -0.79 4.35
N THR A 107 10.14 -1.33 5.24
CA THR A 107 10.59 -1.87 6.54
C THR A 107 10.73 -3.39 6.52
N PHE A 108 10.23 -4.04 5.48
CA PHE A 108 10.25 -5.49 5.28
C PHE A 108 10.93 -5.80 3.94
N GLU A 109 12.17 -6.25 4.00
CA GLU A 109 13.03 -6.47 2.84
C GLU A 109 12.41 -7.42 1.78
N PRO A 110 11.76 -8.54 2.15
CA PRO A 110 11.14 -9.43 1.17
C PRO A 110 10.03 -8.80 0.32
N SER A 111 9.51 -7.61 0.70
CA SER A 111 8.52 -6.89 -0.12
C SER A 111 9.13 -6.08 -1.27
N ILE A 112 10.43 -5.80 -1.24
CA ILE A 112 11.09 -4.94 -2.24
C ILE A 112 11.00 -5.52 -3.66
N PRO A 113 11.32 -6.81 -3.91
CA PRO A 113 11.25 -7.36 -5.26
C PRO A 113 9.85 -7.26 -5.88
N SER A 114 8.80 -7.51 -5.09
CA SER A 114 7.41 -7.39 -5.55
C SER A 114 7.05 -5.94 -5.90
N LEU A 115 7.40 -4.99 -5.02
CA LEU A 115 7.16 -3.57 -5.25
C LEU A 115 7.92 -3.03 -6.47
N MET A 116 9.19 -3.41 -6.62
CA MET A 116 9.99 -3.05 -7.79
C MET A 116 9.37 -3.57 -9.08
N LYS A 117 8.95 -4.83 -9.08
CA LYS A 117 8.28 -5.45 -10.23
C LYS A 117 7.01 -4.70 -10.60
N GLU A 118 6.15 -4.37 -9.63
CA GLU A 118 4.94 -3.57 -9.86
C GLU A 118 5.26 -2.20 -10.48
N PHE A 119 6.32 -1.52 -9.99
CA PHE A 119 6.78 -0.26 -10.58
C PHE A 119 7.28 -0.42 -12.01
N GLU A 120 8.11 -1.44 -12.27
CA GLU A 120 8.69 -1.71 -13.59
C GLU A 120 7.62 -2.07 -14.61
N GLU A 121 6.65 -2.91 -14.25
CA GLU A 121 5.51 -3.28 -15.10
C GLU A 121 4.67 -2.05 -15.45
N LEU A 122 4.35 -1.21 -14.44
CA LEU A 122 3.56 -0.02 -14.67
C LEU A 122 4.32 1.03 -15.50
N ALA A 123 5.60 1.23 -15.24
CA ALA A 123 6.44 2.15 -16.01
C ALA A 123 6.59 1.68 -17.47
N SER A 124 6.84 0.37 -17.66
CA SER A 124 6.97 -0.24 -18.98
C SER A 124 5.69 -0.10 -19.80
N SER A 125 4.53 -0.36 -19.20
CA SER A 125 3.23 -0.21 -19.90
C SER A 125 2.95 1.22 -20.37
N ARG A 126 3.64 2.21 -19.79
CA ARG A 126 3.53 3.64 -20.12
C ARG A 126 4.72 4.18 -20.93
N GLY A 127 5.68 3.34 -21.29
CA GLY A 127 6.90 3.75 -21.99
C GLY A 127 7.82 4.65 -21.15
N ILE A 128 7.73 4.58 -19.83
CA ILE A 128 8.50 5.42 -18.90
C ILE A 128 9.81 4.70 -18.53
N ARG A 129 10.94 5.40 -18.66
CA ARG A 129 12.23 4.94 -18.14
C ARG A 129 12.36 5.37 -16.67
N LEU A 130 12.19 4.42 -15.77
CA LEU A 130 12.20 4.64 -14.32
C LEU A 130 13.62 4.58 -13.75
N LYS A 131 13.96 5.53 -12.84
CA LYS A 131 15.06 5.43 -11.90
C LYS A 131 14.48 5.22 -10.51
N LEU A 132 14.66 4.03 -9.96
CA LEU A 132 14.12 3.68 -8.64
C LEU A 132 15.26 3.33 -7.69
N LYS A 133 15.46 4.17 -6.67
CA LYS A 133 16.37 3.92 -5.55
C LYS A 133 15.57 3.29 -4.41
N THR A 134 16.07 2.21 -3.85
CA THR A 134 15.42 1.51 -2.73
C THR A 134 16.23 1.58 -1.45
N ARG A 135 15.54 1.59 -0.30
CA ARG A 135 16.14 1.52 1.03
C ARG A 135 15.27 0.66 1.93
N THR A 136 15.87 -0.30 2.62
CA THR A 136 15.21 -1.07 3.69
C THR A 136 15.58 -0.57 5.06
N VAL A 137 14.60 -0.57 5.98
CA VAL A 137 14.76 -0.14 7.37
C VAL A 137 14.17 -1.23 8.30
N PRO A 138 14.80 -2.41 8.41
CA PRO A 138 14.26 -3.52 9.19
C PRO A 138 14.09 -3.21 10.68
N ALA A 139 14.96 -2.32 11.23
CA ALA A 139 14.85 -1.87 12.60
C ALA A 139 13.52 -1.16 12.88
N ALA A 140 12.93 -0.49 11.88
CA ALA A 140 11.65 0.20 12.06
C ALA A 140 10.50 -0.79 12.31
N ILE A 141 10.37 -1.87 11.52
CA ILE A 141 9.31 -2.85 11.77
C ILE A 141 9.53 -3.58 13.11
N ALA A 142 10.78 -3.84 13.49
CA ALA A 142 11.10 -4.43 14.79
C ALA A 142 10.70 -3.53 15.97
N ALA A 143 10.92 -2.21 15.85
CA ALA A 143 10.47 -1.23 16.82
C ALA A 143 8.93 -1.20 16.91
N LEU A 144 8.23 -1.20 15.77
CA LEU A 144 6.77 -1.20 15.73
C LEU A 144 6.16 -2.45 16.38
N GLN A 145 6.75 -3.63 16.14
CA GLN A 145 6.31 -4.89 16.74
C GLN A 145 6.44 -4.90 18.27
N LYS A 146 7.40 -4.13 18.81
CA LYS A 146 7.58 -3.93 20.26
C LYS A 146 6.72 -2.80 20.83
N GLY A 147 5.91 -2.13 20.00
CA GLY A 147 5.11 -0.97 20.42
C GLY A 147 5.89 0.35 20.48
N HIS A 148 7.14 0.38 20.03
CA HIS A 148 7.99 1.58 20.02
C HIS A 148 7.70 2.44 18.77
N VAL A 149 6.53 3.00 18.75
CA VAL A 149 5.96 3.68 17.57
C VAL A 149 6.78 4.90 17.15
N SER A 150 7.22 5.73 18.10
CA SER A 150 8.02 6.92 17.81
C SER A 150 9.40 6.57 17.23
N GLU A 151 9.99 5.47 17.69
CA GLU A 151 11.25 4.96 17.15
C GLU A 151 11.08 4.49 15.71
N HIS A 152 10.01 3.73 15.42
CA HIS A 152 9.65 3.34 14.06
C HIS A 152 9.58 4.56 13.13
N ASP A 153 8.84 5.61 13.51
CA ASP A 153 8.64 6.78 12.68
C ASP A 153 9.96 7.56 12.48
N SER A 154 10.78 7.68 13.54
CA SER A 154 12.07 8.36 13.48
C SER A 154 13.08 7.65 12.57
N LEU A 155 13.12 6.31 12.60
CA LEU A 155 14.00 5.52 11.74
C LEU A 155 13.63 5.67 10.26
N ILE A 156 12.34 5.74 9.94
CA ILE A 156 11.87 5.97 8.57
C ILE A 156 12.21 7.41 8.13
N ALA A 157 11.99 8.40 8.99
CA ALA A 157 12.32 9.79 8.68
C ALA A 157 13.83 9.99 8.44
N ALA A 158 14.68 9.34 9.24
CA ALA A 158 16.14 9.35 9.05
C ALA A 158 16.53 8.73 7.69
N ALA A 159 15.98 7.56 7.37
CA ALA A 159 16.20 6.92 6.07
C ALA A 159 15.75 7.81 4.90
N ALA A 160 14.62 8.51 5.06
CA ALA A 160 14.09 9.42 4.05
C ALA A 160 15.03 10.62 3.78
N ALA A 161 15.73 11.11 4.80
CA ALA A 161 16.72 12.17 4.66
C ALA A 161 17.95 11.73 3.83
N GLU A 162 18.32 10.44 3.91
CA GLU A 162 19.45 9.86 3.17
C GLU A 162 19.12 9.56 1.69
N MET A 163 17.86 9.59 1.28
CA MET A 163 17.47 9.24 -0.11
C MET A 163 17.92 10.27 -1.14
N GLY A 164 18.22 11.50 -0.71
CA GLY A 164 18.64 12.59 -1.59
C GLY A 164 17.50 13.12 -2.46
N HIS A 165 17.86 13.70 -3.61
CA HIS A 165 16.88 14.25 -4.54
C HIS A 165 16.09 13.14 -5.26
N CYS A 166 14.76 13.25 -5.24
CA CYS A 166 13.84 12.42 -5.99
C CYS A 166 12.52 13.18 -6.21
N ASP A 167 11.80 12.83 -7.27
CA ASP A 167 10.49 13.43 -7.62
C ASP A 167 9.40 12.96 -6.65
N ALA A 168 9.47 11.69 -6.24
CA ALA A 168 8.62 11.15 -5.18
C ALA A 168 9.38 10.16 -4.29
N LEU A 169 9.09 10.26 -2.99
CA LEU A 169 9.49 9.31 -1.97
C LEU A 169 8.27 8.46 -1.61
N VAL A 170 8.39 7.17 -1.81
CA VAL A 170 7.31 6.20 -1.63
C VAL A 170 7.55 5.39 -0.36
N LEU A 171 6.59 5.36 0.54
CA LEU A 171 6.58 4.54 1.74
C LEU A 171 5.82 3.24 1.46
N GLY A 172 6.57 2.15 1.27
CA GLY A 172 6.08 0.89 0.65
C GLY A 172 5.15 0.02 1.49
N GLN A 173 4.84 0.37 2.75
CA GLN A 173 3.88 -0.37 3.58
C GLN A 173 2.87 0.58 4.25
N PHE A 174 1.66 0.06 4.48
CA PHE A 174 0.58 0.79 5.15
C PHE A 174 0.98 1.29 6.54
N SER A 175 1.70 0.48 7.30
CA SER A 175 2.18 0.84 8.65
C SER A 175 3.11 2.06 8.67
N MET A 176 3.76 2.36 7.55
CA MET A 176 4.70 3.49 7.43
C MET A 176 4.00 4.84 7.21
N ALA A 177 2.70 4.86 6.89
CA ALA A 177 1.99 6.08 6.52
C ALA A 177 2.10 7.17 7.59
N ARG A 178 2.07 6.80 8.87
CA ARG A 178 2.21 7.71 10.00
C ARG A 178 3.56 8.45 10.03
N ALA A 179 4.62 7.80 9.58
CA ALA A 179 5.96 8.40 9.54
C ALA A 179 6.07 9.55 8.54
N ALA A 180 5.15 9.65 7.58
CA ALA A 180 5.16 10.70 6.57
C ALA A 180 5.15 12.12 7.16
N ALA A 181 4.45 12.33 8.28
CA ALA A 181 4.39 13.61 8.98
C ALA A 181 5.76 14.08 9.52
N GLY A 182 6.64 13.14 9.89
CA GLY A 182 7.99 13.42 10.38
C GLY A 182 9.05 13.57 9.29
N ILE A 183 8.71 13.34 8.02
CA ILE A 183 9.67 13.45 6.91
C ILE A 183 9.79 14.92 6.47
N PRO A 184 10.99 15.52 6.49
CA PRO A 184 11.18 16.89 6.07
C PRO A 184 10.70 17.11 4.64
N ARG A 185 9.94 18.18 4.43
CA ARG A 185 9.54 18.60 3.08
C ARG A 185 10.77 19.05 2.29
N ALA A 186 10.83 18.64 1.02
CA ALA A 186 11.85 19.11 0.09
C ALA A 186 11.17 19.64 -1.18
N PRO A 187 11.67 20.76 -1.75
CA PRO A 187 11.10 21.34 -2.97
C PRO A 187 11.02 20.30 -4.09
N GLY A 188 9.86 20.21 -4.72
CA GLY A 188 9.60 19.29 -5.84
C GLY A 188 9.44 17.81 -5.46
N ARG A 189 9.68 17.43 -4.19
CA ARG A 189 9.53 16.05 -3.74
C ARG A 189 8.16 15.81 -3.10
N LYS A 190 7.40 14.84 -3.64
CA LYS A 190 6.20 14.30 -2.98
C LYS A 190 6.58 13.18 -2.02
N VAL A 191 5.90 13.08 -0.88
CA VAL A 191 5.95 11.92 0.01
C VAL A 191 4.61 11.19 -0.14
N LEU A 192 4.67 9.94 -0.61
CA LEU A 192 3.49 9.15 -0.95
C LEU A 192 3.36 7.95 -0.03
N THR A 193 2.13 7.66 0.36
CA THR A 193 1.79 6.52 1.21
C THR A 193 0.60 5.77 0.64
N SER A 194 0.62 4.45 0.73
CA SER A 194 -0.44 3.59 0.19
C SER A 194 -1.84 3.99 0.67
N PRO A 195 -2.11 4.23 1.97
CA PRO A 195 -3.46 4.58 2.40
C PRO A 195 -3.93 5.94 1.87
N HIS A 196 -3.08 6.98 1.85
CA HIS A 196 -3.49 8.29 1.34
C HIS A 196 -3.82 8.25 -0.16
N SER A 197 -2.95 7.62 -0.96
CA SER A 197 -3.19 7.47 -2.39
C SER A 197 -4.43 6.63 -2.69
N ALA A 198 -4.66 5.54 -1.92
CA ALA A 198 -5.82 4.70 -2.09
C ALA A 198 -7.13 5.45 -1.76
N VAL A 199 -7.19 6.19 -0.66
CA VAL A 199 -8.36 7.00 -0.29
C VAL A 199 -8.60 8.10 -1.31
N THR A 200 -7.55 8.81 -1.74
CA THR A 200 -7.66 9.81 -2.83
C THR A 200 -8.23 9.20 -4.11
N ARG A 201 -7.80 7.99 -4.47
CA ARG A 201 -8.34 7.27 -5.65
C ARG A 201 -9.82 6.93 -5.48
N LEU A 202 -10.21 6.42 -4.31
CA LEU A 202 -11.62 6.12 -4.01
C LEU A 202 -12.48 7.38 -4.04
N MET A 203 -12.03 8.49 -3.44
CA MET A 203 -12.76 9.77 -3.50
C MET A 203 -12.99 10.21 -4.95
N ARG A 204 -11.99 10.06 -5.84
CA ARG A 204 -12.15 10.36 -7.28
C ARG A 204 -13.14 9.43 -7.97
N ILE A 205 -13.15 8.13 -7.65
CA ILE A 205 -14.09 7.15 -8.22
C ILE A 205 -15.54 7.50 -7.85
N PHE A 206 -15.74 8.07 -6.67
CA PHE A 206 -17.09 8.43 -6.16
C PHE A 206 -17.40 9.93 -6.25
N ASP A 207 -16.61 10.72 -6.99
CA ASP A 207 -16.78 12.17 -7.17
C ASP A 207 -16.92 12.95 -5.85
N VAL A 208 -16.22 12.48 -4.78
CA VAL A 208 -16.17 13.15 -3.48
C VAL A 208 -15.18 14.31 -3.55
N ARG A 209 -15.66 15.51 -3.18
CA ARG A 209 -14.88 16.76 -3.17
C ARG A 209 -14.49 17.17 -1.75
#